data_6b56c3b8080dbe9485751e458754a1f3
#
_entry.id   6b56c3b8080dbe9485751e458754a1f3
#
_cell.length_a   1.000
_cell.length_b   1.000
_cell.length_c   1.000
_cell.angle_alpha   90.00
_cell.angle_beta   90.00
_cell.angle_gamma   90.00
#
_symmetry.space_group_name_H-M   'P 1'
#
loop_
_entity.id
_entity.type
_entity.pdbx_description
1 polymer ?
#
loop_
_entity_poly.entity_id
_entity_poly.type
_entity_poly.pdbx_seq_one_letter_code
_entity_poly.pdbx_strand_id
1 'polypeptide(L)'
;MWWVLGAVCVVMLSLTLPPAWVEAGYCQGVFPWIQGAVVPVTGFIPWPLTLTVLVALPIVWPILAVVRWRRGRQRRVMRRTLWFFGVLRLLRVLLYTAAAFLLMWGIGYRRVPIEERWHLLDEPIEYEHVRDVGLRLLALVRRDAPKHGVPVDEAAALAQIAAESRDLVTELEGWTPALPRHLKRPPAGLFLAIGIYGVCYPFTLEANVDPALPLPIRIAISGHELAHVLGYCGEADANLVSFVAGLRADDSLARYSTALVMLRYAMDGPSISDNVWLNSNLPKRARDDLRALSDANRKYRVEFVSQVATKLNDTYLKAQGVELGTDDYERGFRLFVHAFRKGMVELPAPYPSMAEKKREADALKKAAPDKK
;
A
#
# COMPACT_ATOMS: atom_id res chain seq x y z
N MET A 1 -32.82 14.88 13.38
CA MET A 1 -33.38 13.53 13.15
C MET A 1 -33.01 13.01 11.75
N TRP A 2 -33.32 13.68 10.67
CA TRP A 2 -33.05 13.25 9.28
C TRP A 2 -31.60 12.92 8.97
N TRP A 3 -30.64 13.71 9.49
CA TRP A 3 -29.20 13.48 9.29
C TRP A 3 -28.69 12.18 9.93
N VAL A 4 -29.28 11.79 11.09
CA VAL A 4 -28.92 10.51 11.75
C VAL A 4 -29.46 9.35 10.93
N LEU A 5 -30.69 9.46 10.43
CA LEU A 5 -31.27 8.46 9.53
C LEU A 5 -30.45 8.31 8.26
N GLY A 6 -30.01 9.42 7.65
CA GLY A 6 -29.13 9.39 6.49
C GLY A 6 -27.81 8.66 6.77
N ALA A 7 -27.15 8.95 7.88
CA ALA A 7 -25.92 8.25 8.26
C ALA A 7 -26.13 6.75 8.52
N VAL A 8 -27.24 6.38 9.16
CA VAL A 8 -27.61 4.96 9.35
C VAL A 8 -27.88 4.29 8.01
N CYS A 9 -28.59 4.95 7.08
CA CYS A 9 -28.80 4.43 5.74
C CYS A 9 -27.49 4.19 4.99
N VAL A 10 -26.54 5.13 5.07
CA VAL A 10 -25.21 4.94 4.46
C VAL A 10 -24.50 3.71 5.02
N VAL A 11 -24.51 3.55 6.35
CA VAL A 11 -23.92 2.35 7.00
C VAL A 11 -24.60 1.07 6.54
N MET A 12 -25.93 1.05 6.55
CA MET A 12 -26.68 -0.15 6.13
C MET A 12 -26.48 -0.49 4.66
N LEU A 13 -26.53 0.52 3.77
CA LEU A 13 -26.30 0.32 2.34
C LEU A 13 -24.87 -0.18 2.08
N SER A 14 -23.87 0.41 2.73
CA SER A 14 -22.48 -0.01 2.55
C SER A 14 -22.23 -1.46 2.96
N LEU A 15 -23.05 -2.02 3.88
CA LEU A 15 -22.95 -3.41 4.34
C LEU A 15 -23.75 -4.40 3.50
N THR A 16 -24.72 -3.95 2.71
CA THR A 16 -25.69 -4.82 2.01
C THR A 16 -25.62 -4.73 0.47
N LEU A 17 -24.96 -3.72 -0.09
CA LEU A 17 -24.87 -3.59 -1.55
C LEU A 17 -24.13 -4.78 -2.19
N PRO A 18 -24.65 -5.37 -3.28
CA PRO A 18 -23.94 -6.38 -4.05
C PRO A 18 -22.64 -5.82 -4.66
N PRO A 19 -21.57 -6.63 -4.78
CA PRO A 19 -20.29 -6.18 -5.37
C PRO A 19 -20.42 -5.51 -6.74
N ALA A 20 -21.25 -6.02 -7.63
CA ALA A 20 -21.49 -5.43 -8.95
C ALA A 20 -22.07 -4.01 -8.89
N TRP A 21 -22.94 -3.74 -7.91
CA TRP A 21 -23.50 -2.39 -7.70
C TRP A 21 -22.48 -1.44 -7.08
N VAL A 22 -21.64 -1.94 -6.19
CA VAL A 22 -20.52 -1.18 -5.66
C VAL A 22 -19.55 -0.83 -6.78
N GLU A 23 -19.22 -1.79 -7.64
CA GLU A 23 -18.33 -1.57 -8.78
C GLU A 23 -18.88 -0.50 -9.72
N ALA A 24 -20.06 -0.73 -10.29
CA ALA A 24 -20.62 0.16 -11.31
C ALA A 24 -21.07 1.52 -10.74
N GLY A 25 -21.72 1.52 -9.56
CA GLY A 25 -22.30 2.74 -9.01
C GLY A 25 -21.33 3.58 -8.20
N TYR A 26 -20.50 2.94 -7.38
CA TYR A 26 -19.57 3.66 -6.50
C TYR A 26 -18.17 3.76 -7.11
N CYS A 27 -17.51 2.65 -7.43
CA CYS A 27 -16.10 2.67 -7.82
C CYS A 27 -15.88 3.29 -9.20
N GLN A 28 -16.78 3.04 -10.15
CA GLN A 28 -16.73 3.63 -11.50
C GLN A 28 -17.59 4.90 -11.64
N GLY A 29 -18.54 5.14 -10.71
CA GLY A 29 -19.43 6.28 -10.74
C GLY A 29 -19.05 7.39 -9.76
N VAL A 30 -19.28 7.17 -8.47
CA VAL A 30 -19.15 8.21 -7.43
C VAL A 30 -17.70 8.49 -7.04
N PHE A 31 -16.89 7.45 -6.85
CA PHE A 31 -15.50 7.57 -6.38
C PHE A 31 -14.62 8.44 -7.31
N PRO A 32 -14.68 8.31 -8.65
CA PRO A 32 -13.92 9.20 -9.54
C PRO A 32 -14.19 10.69 -9.30
N TRP A 33 -15.43 11.08 -9.00
CA TRP A 33 -15.77 12.46 -8.65
C TRP A 33 -15.20 12.89 -7.30
N ILE A 34 -15.29 12.01 -6.29
CA ILE A 34 -14.70 12.27 -4.98
C ILE A 34 -13.19 12.45 -5.13
N GLN A 35 -12.53 11.52 -5.79
CA GLN A 35 -11.09 11.50 -6.02
C GLN A 35 -10.63 12.73 -6.80
N GLY A 36 -11.33 13.06 -7.91
CA GLY A 36 -11.05 14.22 -8.73
C GLY A 36 -11.26 15.56 -8.01
N ALA A 37 -12.13 15.61 -7.00
CA ALA A 37 -12.34 16.82 -6.18
C ALA A 37 -11.34 16.91 -5.02
N VAL A 38 -11.09 15.80 -4.31
CA VAL A 38 -10.30 15.79 -3.07
C VAL A 38 -8.80 15.86 -3.36
N VAL A 39 -8.29 15.03 -4.28
CA VAL A 39 -6.85 14.88 -4.52
C VAL A 39 -6.17 16.19 -4.98
N PRO A 40 -6.72 16.98 -5.91
CA PRO A 40 -6.12 18.26 -6.27
C PRO A 40 -6.07 19.25 -5.10
N VAL A 41 -7.12 19.28 -4.26
CA VAL A 41 -7.20 20.20 -3.11
C VAL A 41 -6.20 19.81 -2.03
N THR A 42 -6.18 18.55 -1.60
CA THR A 42 -5.25 18.05 -0.58
C THR A 42 -3.81 18.04 -1.09
N GLY A 43 -3.63 17.81 -2.39
CA GLY A 43 -2.34 17.83 -3.07
C GLY A 43 -1.65 19.20 -3.06
N PHE A 44 -2.40 20.30 -2.92
CA PHE A 44 -1.82 21.64 -2.78
C PHE A 44 -1.10 21.86 -1.45
N ILE A 45 -1.51 21.12 -0.40
CA ILE A 45 -0.95 21.26 0.94
C ILE A 45 0.27 20.35 1.04
N PRO A 46 1.49 20.85 1.27
CA PRO A 46 2.70 20.02 1.25
C PRO A 46 2.90 19.16 2.50
N TRP A 47 2.22 19.44 3.59
CA TRP A 47 2.33 18.68 4.85
C TRP A 47 1.17 17.70 5.03
N PRO A 48 1.32 16.65 5.88
CA PRO A 48 0.28 15.67 6.17
C PRO A 48 -0.92 16.32 6.89
N LEU A 49 -2.00 16.60 6.17
CA LEU A 49 -3.18 17.28 6.70
C LEU A 49 -3.92 16.43 7.72
N THR A 50 -4.21 15.17 7.37
CA THR A 50 -4.90 14.25 8.30
C THR A 50 -4.12 14.02 9.57
N LEU A 51 -2.80 13.82 9.49
CA LEU A 51 -1.95 13.68 10.68
C LEU A 51 -2.01 14.94 11.55
N THR A 52 -2.00 16.14 10.94
CA THR A 52 -2.15 17.41 11.67
C THR A 52 -3.48 17.46 12.41
N VAL A 53 -4.56 17.05 11.78
CA VAL A 53 -5.89 16.98 12.41
C VAL A 53 -5.91 15.96 13.55
N LEU A 54 -5.34 14.76 13.34
CA LEU A 54 -5.28 13.71 14.36
C LEU A 54 -4.48 14.13 15.60
N VAL A 55 -3.41 14.90 15.42
CA VAL A 55 -2.62 15.46 16.55
C VAL A 55 -3.35 16.62 17.23
N ALA A 56 -4.04 17.47 16.46
CA ALA A 56 -4.77 18.61 16.99
C ALA A 56 -6.03 18.21 17.79
N LEU A 57 -6.74 17.15 17.36
CA LEU A 57 -7.99 16.71 17.98
C LEU A 57 -7.89 16.44 19.49
N PRO A 58 -6.92 15.63 19.99
CA PRO A 58 -6.80 15.36 21.41
C PRO A 58 -6.40 16.59 22.24
N ILE A 59 -5.91 17.64 21.62
CA ILE A 59 -5.56 18.92 22.28
C ILE A 59 -6.78 19.85 22.28
N VAL A 60 -7.39 20.06 21.12
CA VAL A 60 -8.49 21.03 20.95
C VAL A 60 -9.78 20.55 21.62
N TRP A 61 -10.09 19.25 21.54
CA TRP A 61 -11.31 18.70 22.11
C TRP A 61 -11.45 18.91 23.63
N PRO A 62 -10.46 18.59 24.49
CA PRO A 62 -10.53 18.86 25.91
C PRO A 62 -10.69 20.36 26.23
N ILE A 63 -9.99 21.23 25.50
CA ILE A 63 -10.10 22.67 25.66
C ILE A 63 -11.55 23.13 25.41
N LEU A 64 -12.12 22.71 24.29
CA LEU A 64 -13.51 23.00 23.96
C LEU A 64 -14.50 22.41 24.98
N ALA A 65 -14.21 21.19 25.47
CA ALA A 65 -15.04 20.54 26.49
C ALA A 65 -15.01 21.34 27.80
N VAL A 66 -13.84 21.78 28.26
CA VAL A 66 -13.68 22.62 29.46
C VAL A 66 -14.39 23.98 29.30
N VAL A 67 -14.23 24.64 28.18
CA VAL A 67 -14.91 25.92 27.88
C VAL A 67 -16.43 25.74 27.93
N ARG A 68 -16.96 24.70 27.31
CA ARG A 68 -18.40 24.39 27.32
C ARG A 68 -18.91 24.04 28.71
N TRP A 69 -18.14 23.24 29.44
CA TRP A 69 -18.47 22.88 30.82
C TRP A 69 -18.54 24.15 31.74
N ARG A 70 -17.55 25.03 31.62
CA ARG A 70 -17.55 26.33 32.37
C ARG A 70 -18.77 27.16 32.01
N ARG A 71 -19.12 27.32 30.70
CA ARG A 71 -20.31 28.06 30.26
C ARG A 71 -21.61 27.39 30.75
N GLY A 72 -21.70 26.05 30.71
CA GLY A 72 -22.86 25.32 31.22
C GLY A 72 -23.04 25.47 32.73
N ARG A 73 -21.93 25.50 33.52
CA ARG A 73 -21.97 25.72 34.94
C ARG A 73 -22.47 27.12 35.28
N GLN A 74 -22.06 28.13 34.53
CA GLN A 74 -22.58 29.49 34.68
C GLN A 74 -24.09 29.59 34.40
N ARG A 75 -24.63 28.74 33.53
CA ARG A 75 -26.06 28.66 33.19
C ARG A 75 -26.88 27.75 34.13
N ARG A 76 -26.29 27.27 35.22
CA ARG A 76 -26.92 26.35 36.21
C ARG A 76 -27.53 25.07 35.62
N VAL A 77 -27.00 24.56 34.50
CA VAL A 77 -27.46 23.31 33.87
C VAL A 77 -27.03 22.15 34.74
N MET A 78 -27.95 21.19 34.98
CA MET A 78 -27.65 19.99 35.78
C MET A 78 -26.50 19.18 35.16
N ARG A 79 -25.56 18.67 35.97
CA ARG A 79 -24.42 17.88 35.52
C ARG A 79 -24.85 16.64 34.71
N ARG A 80 -25.94 15.95 35.11
CA ARG A 80 -26.50 14.78 34.38
C ARG A 80 -26.93 15.16 32.96
N THR A 81 -27.55 16.32 32.79
CA THR A 81 -27.98 16.83 31.47
C THR A 81 -26.79 17.15 30.58
N LEU A 82 -25.72 17.74 31.12
CA LEU A 82 -24.50 18.02 30.37
C LEU A 82 -23.79 16.72 29.92
N TRP A 83 -23.74 15.71 30.81
CA TRP A 83 -23.20 14.39 30.50
C TRP A 83 -24.01 13.69 29.42
N PHE A 84 -25.32 13.63 29.54
CA PHE A 84 -26.20 13.01 28.56
C PHE A 84 -26.04 13.62 27.16
N PHE A 85 -26.09 14.94 27.04
CA PHE A 85 -25.87 15.60 25.75
C PHE A 85 -24.41 15.45 25.26
N GLY A 86 -23.45 15.33 26.14
CA GLY A 86 -22.06 15.02 25.79
C GLY A 86 -21.92 13.65 25.15
N VAL A 87 -22.52 12.61 25.72
CA VAL A 87 -22.52 11.25 25.19
C VAL A 87 -23.27 11.20 23.86
N LEU A 88 -24.47 11.79 23.76
CA LEU A 88 -25.22 11.84 22.50
C LEU A 88 -24.43 12.55 21.39
N ARG A 89 -23.68 13.59 21.71
CA ARG A 89 -22.84 14.28 20.74
C ARG A 89 -21.69 13.41 20.28
N LEU A 90 -21.04 12.71 21.21
CA LEU A 90 -19.98 11.76 20.87
C LEU A 90 -20.50 10.66 19.94
N LEU A 91 -21.63 10.03 20.28
CA LEU A 91 -22.26 9.01 19.44
C LEU A 91 -22.60 9.53 18.03
N ARG A 92 -23.09 10.76 17.92
CA ARG A 92 -23.34 11.39 16.61
C ARG A 92 -22.05 11.60 15.84
N VAL A 93 -21.00 12.09 16.47
CA VAL A 93 -19.70 12.28 15.82
C VAL A 93 -19.17 10.95 15.32
N LEU A 94 -19.20 9.90 16.15
CA LEU A 94 -18.76 8.57 15.76
C LEU A 94 -19.58 8.02 14.58
N LEU A 95 -20.90 8.15 14.63
CA LEU A 95 -21.77 7.71 13.53
C LEU A 95 -21.47 8.46 12.22
N TYR A 96 -21.32 9.78 12.27
CA TYR A 96 -21.01 10.57 11.07
C TYR A 96 -19.61 10.27 10.53
N THR A 97 -18.63 10.06 11.41
CA THR A 97 -17.28 9.66 11.01
C THR A 97 -17.29 8.29 10.34
N ALA A 98 -18.03 7.32 10.91
CA ALA A 98 -18.19 6.00 10.31
C ALA A 98 -18.91 6.07 8.96
N ALA A 99 -20.01 6.82 8.85
CA ALA A 99 -20.72 7.00 7.58
C ALA A 99 -19.85 7.69 6.53
N ALA A 100 -19.12 8.73 6.92
CA ALA A 100 -18.17 9.41 6.02
C ALA A 100 -17.02 8.50 5.59
N PHE A 101 -16.46 7.71 6.51
CA PHE A 101 -15.44 6.72 6.20
C PHE A 101 -15.94 5.69 5.18
N LEU A 102 -17.13 5.12 5.41
CA LEU A 102 -17.71 4.15 4.49
C LEU A 102 -17.97 4.78 3.11
N LEU A 103 -18.53 5.99 3.07
CA LEU A 103 -18.81 6.69 1.82
C LEU A 103 -17.55 7.08 1.05
N MET A 104 -16.47 7.46 1.74
CA MET A 104 -15.22 7.90 1.12
C MET A 104 -14.30 6.73 0.75
N TRP A 105 -14.45 5.58 1.45
CA TRP A 105 -13.47 4.51 1.37
C TRP A 105 -14.03 3.11 1.58
N GLY A 106 -14.69 2.87 2.72
CA GLY A 106 -15.04 1.52 3.19
C GLY A 106 -15.91 0.72 2.23
N ILE A 107 -16.79 1.37 1.47
CA ILE A 107 -17.57 0.72 0.40
C ILE A 107 -16.64 0.07 -0.65
N GLY A 108 -15.48 0.67 -0.95
CA GLY A 108 -14.54 0.17 -1.94
C GLY A 108 -13.95 -1.23 -1.63
N TYR A 109 -13.96 -1.67 -0.36
CA TYR A 109 -13.56 -3.03 -0.02
C TYR A 109 -14.52 -4.12 -0.54
N ARG A 110 -15.73 -3.73 -0.92
CA ARG A 110 -16.78 -4.63 -1.40
C ARG A 110 -16.92 -4.67 -2.92
N ARG A 111 -15.99 -4.05 -3.62
CA ARG A 111 -16.00 -4.07 -5.08
C ARG A 111 -15.76 -5.49 -5.63
N VAL A 112 -16.06 -5.70 -6.90
CA VAL A 112 -15.75 -6.97 -7.58
C VAL A 112 -14.25 -7.26 -7.43
N PRO A 113 -13.84 -8.51 -7.15
CA PRO A 113 -12.43 -8.87 -7.03
C PRO A 113 -11.60 -8.44 -8.25
N ILE A 114 -10.37 -7.99 -8.03
CA ILE A 114 -9.51 -7.48 -9.10
C ILE A 114 -9.21 -8.55 -10.15
N GLU A 115 -9.17 -9.82 -9.74
CA GLU A 115 -8.98 -10.97 -10.63
C GLU A 115 -10.06 -11.03 -11.72
N GLU A 116 -11.32 -10.80 -11.32
CA GLU A 116 -12.45 -10.79 -12.23
C GLU A 116 -12.43 -9.53 -13.11
N ARG A 117 -12.20 -8.35 -12.52
CA ARG A 117 -12.18 -7.07 -13.22
C ARG A 117 -11.08 -6.99 -14.27
N TRP A 118 -9.91 -7.50 -13.96
CA TRP A 118 -8.76 -7.48 -14.85
C TRP A 118 -8.63 -8.78 -15.66
N HIS A 119 -9.62 -9.68 -15.56
CA HIS A 119 -9.63 -10.96 -16.26
C HIS A 119 -8.33 -11.73 -16.09
N LEU A 120 -7.79 -11.77 -14.88
CA LEU A 120 -6.59 -12.54 -14.57
C LEU A 120 -6.90 -14.05 -14.69
N LEU A 121 -5.85 -14.84 -14.89
CA LEU A 121 -6.01 -16.28 -15.05
C LEU A 121 -6.54 -16.92 -13.76
N ASP A 122 -7.56 -17.79 -13.89
CA ASP A 122 -8.13 -18.55 -12.77
C ASP A 122 -7.31 -19.81 -12.42
N GLU A 123 -6.22 -20.07 -13.15
CA GLU A 123 -5.39 -21.24 -12.91
C GLU A 123 -4.61 -21.11 -11.59
N PRO A 124 -4.48 -22.20 -10.83
CA PRO A 124 -3.69 -22.19 -9.59
C PRO A 124 -2.25 -21.74 -9.86
N ILE A 125 -1.73 -20.88 -8.98
CA ILE A 125 -0.32 -20.52 -9.01
C ILE A 125 0.49 -21.64 -8.34
N GLU A 126 1.25 -22.35 -9.16
CA GLU A 126 2.19 -23.36 -8.71
C GLU A 126 3.49 -22.70 -8.22
N TYR A 127 4.22 -23.41 -7.39
CA TYR A 127 5.51 -22.91 -6.86
C TYR A 127 6.50 -22.54 -7.98
N GLU A 128 6.54 -23.30 -9.06
CA GLU A 128 7.44 -23.01 -10.19
C GLU A 128 7.15 -21.66 -10.86
N HIS A 129 5.91 -21.20 -10.89
CA HIS A 129 5.55 -19.88 -11.40
C HIS A 129 6.09 -18.78 -10.50
N VAL A 130 5.96 -18.93 -9.18
CA VAL A 130 6.52 -18.01 -8.17
C VAL A 130 8.02 -17.95 -8.28
N ARG A 131 8.66 -19.12 -8.42
CA ARG A 131 10.10 -19.26 -8.57
C ARG A 131 10.63 -18.60 -9.85
N ASP A 132 9.99 -18.83 -11.00
CA ASP A 132 10.38 -18.19 -12.27
C ASP A 132 10.31 -16.67 -12.17
N VAL A 133 9.23 -16.12 -11.62
CA VAL A 133 9.10 -14.68 -11.37
C VAL A 133 10.18 -14.20 -10.41
N GLY A 134 10.48 -14.91 -9.34
CA GLY A 134 11.55 -14.57 -8.40
C GLY A 134 12.92 -14.48 -9.07
N LEU A 135 13.25 -15.42 -9.96
CA LEU A 135 14.51 -15.42 -10.71
C LEU A 135 14.58 -14.25 -11.72
N ARG A 136 13.47 -13.90 -12.35
CA ARG A 136 13.37 -12.75 -13.26
C ARG A 136 13.49 -11.43 -12.51
N LEU A 137 12.86 -11.31 -11.32
CA LEU A 137 13.02 -10.15 -10.45
C LEU A 137 14.47 -10.01 -9.97
N LEU A 138 15.14 -11.11 -9.63
CA LEU A 138 16.56 -11.08 -9.31
C LEU A 138 17.41 -10.58 -10.49
N ALA A 139 17.14 -11.05 -11.71
CA ALA A 139 17.81 -10.55 -12.92
C ALA A 139 17.60 -9.04 -13.10
N LEU A 140 16.38 -8.56 -12.89
CA LEU A 140 16.02 -7.14 -12.99
C LEU A 140 16.72 -6.31 -11.91
N VAL A 141 16.69 -6.75 -10.64
CA VAL A 141 17.41 -6.10 -9.53
C VAL A 141 18.91 -5.99 -9.83
N ARG A 142 19.49 -7.03 -10.43
CA ARG A 142 20.91 -7.00 -10.83
C ARG A 142 21.21 -6.06 -11.99
N ARG A 143 20.28 -5.93 -12.94
CA ARG A 143 20.40 -5.06 -14.12
C ARG A 143 20.26 -3.58 -13.75
N ASP A 144 19.23 -3.26 -12.96
CA ASP A 144 18.76 -1.89 -12.71
C ASP A 144 19.26 -1.31 -11.37
N ALA A 145 20.03 -2.07 -10.57
CA ALA A 145 20.59 -1.57 -9.31
C ALA A 145 21.42 -0.28 -9.54
N PRO A 146 21.14 0.80 -8.80
CA PRO A 146 21.88 2.06 -8.93
C PRO A 146 23.38 1.85 -8.74
N LYS A 147 24.19 2.37 -9.66
CA LYS A 147 25.64 2.29 -9.58
C LYS A 147 26.15 3.23 -8.50
N HIS A 148 27.21 2.81 -7.81
CA HIS A 148 27.83 3.64 -6.77
C HIS A 148 28.35 4.97 -7.35
N GLY A 149 28.05 6.08 -6.65
CA GLY A 149 28.47 7.42 -7.06
C GLY A 149 27.64 8.05 -8.20
N VAL A 150 26.68 7.36 -8.77
CA VAL A 150 25.75 7.91 -9.76
C VAL A 150 24.56 8.54 -9.02
N PRO A 151 24.28 9.84 -9.26
CA PRO A 151 23.09 10.48 -8.71
C PRO A 151 21.82 9.76 -9.16
N VAL A 152 20.86 9.66 -8.27
CA VAL A 152 19.53 9.09 -8.53
C VAL A 152 18.47 10.14 -8.27
N ASP A 153 17.44 10.17 -9.09
CA ASP A 153 16.33 11.11 -8.98
C ASP A 153 15.07 10.41 -8.46
N GLU A 154 14.80 10.59 -7.17
CA GLU A 154 13.59 10.05 -6.53
C GLU A 154 12.33 10.65 -7.16
N ALA A 155 12.35 11.94 -7.50
CA ALA A 155 11.15 12.61 -8.02
C ALA A 155 10.80 12.11 -9.42
N ALA A 156 11.79 11.87 -10.27
CA ALA A 156 11.60 11.29 -11.59
C ALA A 156 11.03 9.87 -11.51
N ALA A 157 11.60 9.02 -10.65
CA ALA A 157 11.11 7.66 -10.44
C ALA A 157 9.66 7.63 -9.95
N LEU A 158 9.31 8.48 -8.97
CA LEU A 158 7.94 8.59 -8.46
C LEU A 158 6.97 9.15 -9.49
N ALA A 159 7.39 10.12 -10.30
CA ALA A 159 6.57 10.68 -11.37
C ALA A 159 6.20 9.63 -12.42
N GLN A 160 7.14 8.74 -12.77
CA GLN A 160 6.88 7.65 -13.71
C GLN A 160 5.96 6.59 -13.11
N ILE A 161 6.19 6.15 -11.87
CA ILE A 161 5.25 5.22 -11.20
C ILE A 161 3.84 5.83 -11.15
N ALA A 162 3.72 7.12 -10.88
CA ALA A 162 2.43 7.79 -10.83
C ALA A 162 1.75 7.84 -12.21
N ALA A 163 2.51 8.13 -13.26
CA ALA A 163 2.01 8.13 -14.64
C ALA A 163 1.53 6.73 -15.05
N GLU A 164 2.35 5.71 -14.85
CA GLU A 164 2.00 4.32 -15.17
C GLU A 164 0.81 3.82 -14.36
N SER A 165 0.71 4.19 -13.07
CA SER A 165 -0.45 3.83 -12.24
C SER A 165 -1.74 4.47 -12.77
N ARG A 166 -1.69 5.75 -13.18
CA ARG A 166 -2.84 6.44 -13.77
C ARG A 166 -3.24 5.81 -15.10
N ASP A 167 -2.25 5.54 -15.95
CA ASP A 167 -2.49 4.99 -17.29
C ASP A 167 -3.04 3.57 -17.20
N LEU A 168 -2.55 2.76 -16.25
CA LEU A 168 -3.08 1.43 -15.94
C LEU A 168 -4.55 1.48 -15.48
N VAL A 169 -4.91 2.42 -14.59
CA VAL A 169 -6.31 2.62 -14.17
C VAL A 169 -7.16 3.07 -15.35
N THR A 170 -6.65 3.98 -16.17
CA THR A 170 -7.38 4.47 -17.35
C THR A 170 -7.64 3.34 -18.34
N GLU A 171 -6.63 2.47 -18.58
CA GLU A 171 -6.71 1.31 -19.47
C GLU A 171 -7.72 0.26 -18.98
N LEU A 172 -7.69 -0.08 -17.71
CA LEU A 172 -8.40 -1.24 -17.15
C LEU A 172 -9.74 -0.90 -16.48
N GLU A 173 -9.87 0.30 -15.94
CA GLU A 173 -11.06 0.73 -15.20
C GLU A 173 -11.91 1.77 -15.98
N GLY A 174 -11.39 2.29 -17.10
CA GLY A 174 -12.14 3.18 -18.00
C GLY A 174 -12.30 4.61 -17.51
N TRP A 175 -11.60 5.04 -16.43
CA TRP A 175 -11.61 6.42 -15.96
C TRP A 175 -10.20 6.90 -15.61
N THR A 176 -9.94 8.19 -15.76
CA THR A 176 -8.62 8.77 -15.53
C THR A 176 -8.54 9.44 -14.16
N PRO A 177 -7.76 8.90 -13.22
CA PRO A 177 -7.64 9.47 -11.88
C PRO A 177 -6.79 10.73 -11.84
N ALA A 178 -7.11 11.64 -10.90
CA ALA A 178 -6.24 12.74 -10.56
C ALA A 178 -5.02 12.23 -9.78
N LEU A 179 -3.84 12.74 -10.08
CA LEU A 179 -2.62 12.43 -9.35
C LEU A 179 -2.36 13.47 -8.24
N PRO A 180 -1.91 13.04 -7.05
CA PRO A 180 -1.50 13.97 -6.01
C PRO A 180 -0.25 14.74 -6.46
N ARG A 181 -0.21 16.05 -6.23
CA ARG A 181 0.96 16.87 -6.56
C ARG A 181 2.19 16.49 -5.74
N HIS A 182 1.98 16.06 -4.50
CA HIS A 182 3.03 15.66 -3.57
C HIS A 182 2.58 14.46 -2.74
N LEU A 183 3.46 13.47 -2.61
CA LEU A 183 3.35 12.47 -1.56
C LEU A 183 3.79 13.11 -0.23
N LYS A 184 3.04 12.84 0.83
CA LYS A 184 3.27 13.47 2.14
C LYS A 184 4.38 12.75 2.90
N ARG A 185 5.14 13.54 3.64
CA ARG A 185 6.23 13.02 4.48
C ARG A 185 5.97 13.41 5.94
N PRO A 186 5.53 12.48 6.78
CA PRO A 186 5.41 12.71 8.22
C PRO A 186 6.80 12.88 8.85
N PRO A 187 6.90 13.21 10.15
CA PRO A 187 8.17 13.16 10.87
C PRO A 187 8.86 11.80 10.72
N ALA A 188 10.16 11.82 10.46
CA ALA A 188 10.95 10.62 10.20
C ALA A 188 10.88 9.60 11.36
N GLY A 189 10.56 8.35 11.06
CA GLY A 189 10.44 7.26 12.03
C GLY A 189 9.08 7.18 12.72
N LEU A 190 8.15 8.09 12.46
CA LEU A 190 6.83 8.07 13.10
C LEU A 190 6.04 6.81 12.74
N PHE A 191 6.01 6.43 11.47
CA PHE A 191 5.30 5.24 11.01
C PHE A 191 6.09 3.98 11.32
N LEU A 192 7.41 4.01 11.21
CA LEU A 192 8.26 2.91 11.62
C LEU A 192 8.10 2.57 13.11
N ALA A 193 7.85 3.57 13.97
CA ALA A 193 7.61 3.34 15.39
C ALA A 193 6.39 2.46 15.66
N ILE A 194 5.38 2.56 14.82
CA ILE A 194 4.16 1.73 14.91
C ILE A 194 4.19 0.51 13.97
N GLY A 195 5.31 0.28 13.28
CA GLY A 195 5.53 -0.90 12.44
C GLY A 195 4.91 -0.84 11.05
N ILE A 196 4.56 0.36 10.55
CA ILE A 196 4.10 0.58 9.18
C ILE A 196 5.10 1.44 8.41
N TYR A 197 5.02 1.43 7.09
CA TYR A 197 5.93 2.16 6.21
C TYR A 197 5.27 3.36 5.56
N GLY A 198 3.98 3.26 5.30
CA GLY A 198 3.15 4.31 4.73
C GLY A 198 1.70 4.17 5.17
N VAL A 199 0.88 5.14 4.80
CA VAL A 199 -0.57 5.10 4.98
C VAL A 199 -1.26 6.08 4.04
N CYS A 200 -2.29 5.61 3.36
CA CYS A 200 -3.25 6.47 2.69
C CYS A 200 -4.39 6.82 3.66
N TYR A 201 -4.62 8.10 3.86
CA TYR A 201 -5.73 8.54 4.72
C TYR A 201 -7.04 8.65 3.93
N PRO A 202 -8.07 7.89 4.30
CA PRO A 202 -9.32 7.77 3.54
C PRO A 202 -10.07 9.10 3.32
N PHE A 203 -10.05 10.01 4.30
CA PHE A 203 -10.82 11.26 4.22
C PHE A 203 -10.18 12.33 3.36
N THR A 204 -8.88 12.27 3.17
CA THR A 204 -8.11 13.28 2.42
C THR A 204 -7.45 12.71 1.19
N LEU A 205 -7.49 11.38 1.02
CA LEU A 205 -6.80 10.65 -0.05
C LEU A 205 -5.31 11.07 -0.14
N GLU A 206 -4.68 11.27 1.01
CA GLU A 206 -3.26 11.63 1.12
C GLU A 206 -2.41 10.37 1.30
N ALA A 207 -1.56 10.09 0.33
CA ALA A 207 -0.50 9.09 0.47
C ALA A 207 0.64 9.66 1.32
N ASN A 208 0.94 8.99 2.42
CA ASN A 208 1.99 9.37 3.37
C ASN A 208 3.02 8.24 3.47
N VAL A 209 4.31 8.56 3.38
CA VAL A 209 5.40 7.57 3.45
C VAL A 209 6.48 8.06 4.39
N ASP A 210 6.96 7.17 5.28
CA ASP A 210 7.97 7.52 6.26
C ASP A 210 9.30 7.88 5.58
N PRO A 211 9.82 9.11 5.77
CA PRO A 211 11.07 9.54 5.15
C PRO A 211 12.32 8.85 5.72
N ALA A 212 12.23 8.13 6.85
CA ALA A 212 13.33 7.34 7.38
C ALA A 212 13.57 6.02 6.64
N LEU A 213 12.68 5.63 5.73
CA LEU A 213 12.89 4.46 4.87
C LEU A 213 14.06 4.67 3.92
N PRO A 214 14.87 3.63 3.62
CA PRO A 214 15.83 3.66 2.53
C PRO A 214 15.15 4.03 1.21
N LEU A 215 15.88 4.75 0.36
CA LEU A 215 15.32 5.31 -0.87
C LEU A 215 14.55 4.30 -1.75
N PRO A 216 15.07 3.10 -2.09
CA PRO A 216 14.32 2.19 -2.93
C PRO A 216 13.04 1.69 -2.28
N ILE A 217 13.09 1.41 -0.98
CA ILE A 217 11.91 0.96 -0.22
C ILE A 217 10.86 2.08 -0.18
N ARG A 218 11.29 3.32 0.06
CA ARG A 218 10.41 4.49 0.08
C ARG A 218 9.71 4.70 -1.25
N ILE A 219 10.42 4.53 -2.38
CA ILE A 219 9.84 4.62 -3.72
C ILE A 219 8.78 3.55 -3.94
N ALA A 220 9.07 2.29 -3.64
CA ALA A 220 8.12 1.20 -3.82
C ALA A 220 6.87 1.36 -2.93
N ILE A 221 7.05 1.73 -1.66
CA ILE A 221 5.93 2.02 -0.75
C ILE A 221 5.12 3.24 -1.24
N SER A 222 5.78 4.24 -1.82
CA SER A 222 5.07 5.38 -2.43
C SER A 222 4.14 4.95 -3.56
N GLY A 223 4.55 3.99 -4.39
CA GLY A 223 3.69 3.39 -5.43
C GLY A 223 2.48 2.67 -4.82
N HIS A 224 2.67 1.93 -3.74
CA HIS A 224 1.60 1.25 -3.01
C HIS A 224 0.59 2.26 -2.41
N GLU A 225 1.07 3.27 -1.69
CA GLU A 225 0.19 4.31 -1.12
C GLU A 225 -0.54 5.11 -2.21
N LEU A 226 0.11 5.30 -3.37
CA LEU A 226 -0.52 5.92 -4.51
C LEU A 226 -1.66 5.06 -5.06
N ALA A 227 -1.50 3.74 -5.15
CA ALA A 227 -2.57 2.83 -5.59
C ALA A 227 -3.82 2.98 -4.71
N HIS A 228 -3.64 3.17 -3.40
CA HIS A 228 -4.74 3.52 -2.51
C HIS A 228 -5.41 4.84 -2.89
N VAL A 229 -4.65 5.90 -3.18
CA VAL A 229 -5.22 7.19 -3.66
C VAL A 229 -6.06 7.01 -4.92
N LEU A 230 -5.70 6.06 -5.77
CA LEU A 230 -6.42 5.71 -7.00
C LEU A 230 -7.67 4.83 -6.77
N GLY A 231 -7.99 4.48 -5.52
CA GLY A 231 -9.23 3.78 -5.15
C GLY A 231 -9.11 2.28 -4.95
N TYR A 232 -7.89 1.75 -4.88
CA TYR A 232 -7.66 0.35 -4.54
C TYR A 232 -7.55 0.20 -3.03
N CYS A 233 -8.68 -0.08 -2.38
CA CYS A 233 -8.76 -0.15 -0.91
C CYS A 233 -8.10 -1.41 -0.34
N GLY A 234 -8.18 -2.55 -1.06
CA GLY A 234 -7.57 -3.81 -0.67
C GLY A 234 -6.04 -3.78 -0.79
N GLU A 235 -5.34 -4.37 0.17
CA GLU A 235 -3.87 -4.39 0.21
C GLU A 235 -3.27 -5.19 -0.97
N ALA A 236 -3.89 -6.32 -1.31
CA ALA A 236 -3.48 -7.12 -2.46
C ALA A 236 -3.67 -6.37 -3.78
N ASP A 237 -4.78 -5.65 -3.93
CA ASP A 237 -5.09 -4.85 -5.10
C ASP A 237 -4.08 -3.70 -5.24
N ALA A 238 -3.79 -2.99 -4.14
CA ALA A 238 -2.82 -1.91 -4.11
C ALA A 238 -1.39 -2.41 -4.44
N ASN A 239 -0.99 -3.56 -3.90
CA ASN A 239 0.25 -4.22 -4.26
C ASN A 239 0.31 -4.55 -5.75
N LEU A 240 -0.73 -5.18 -6.31
CA LEU A 240 -0.77 -5.54 -7.72
C LEU A 240 -0.59 -4.30 -8.61
N VAL A 241 -1.38 -3.26 -8.37
CA VAL A 241 -1.31 -1.99 -9.15
C VAL A 241 0.08 -1.38 -9.08
N SER A 242 0.64 -1.27 -7.87
CA SER A 242 1.97 -0.68 -7.67
C SER A 242 3.09 -1.51 -8.31
N PHE A 243 2.97 -2.84 -8.28
CA PHE A 243 3.94 -3.74 -8.88
C PHE A 243 3.92 -3.64 -10.41
N VAL A 244 2.74 -3.68 -11.03
CA VAL A 244 2.59 -3.55 -12.48
C VAL A 244 3.10 -2.17 -12.93
N ALA A 245 2.65 -1.10 -12.30
CA ALA A 245 3.05 0.26 -12.66
C ALA A 245 4.56 0.51 -12.46
N GLY A 246 5.10 0.08 -11.33
CA GLY A 246 6.53 0.28 -11.04
C GLY A 246 7.45 -0.52 -11.98
N LEU A 247 7.01 -1.68 -12.47
CA LEU A 247 7.78 -2.49 -13.42
C LEU A 247 7.58 -2.07 -14.88
N ARG A 248 6.47 -1.43 -15.24
CA ARG A 248 6.26 -0.80 -16.55
C ARG A 248 7.04 0.50 -16.70
N ALA A 249 7.44 1.17 -15.61
CA ALA A 249 8.15 2.45 -15.65
C ALA A 249 9.46 2.35 -16.47
N ASP A 250 9.75 3.37 -17.27
CA ASP A 250 11.01 3.46 -18.02
C ASP A 250 12.21 3.78 -17.14
N ASP A 251 11.96 4.36 -15.96
CA ASP A 251 13.01 4.70 -15.00
C ASP A 251 13.57 3.45 -14.29
N SER A 252 14.89 3.28 -14.35
CA SER A 252 15.57 2.12 -13.77
C SER A 252 15.49 2.07 -12.24
N LEU A 253 15.45 3.23 -11.56
CA LEU A 253 15.31 3.29 -10.11
C LEU A 253 13.88 2.88 -9.68
N ALA A 254 12.85 3.27 -10.44
CA ALA A 254 11.48 2.84 -10.22
C ALA A 254 11.35 1.31 -10.32
N ARG A 255 11.85 0.72 -11.42
CA ARG A 255 11.86 -0.74 -11.60
C ARG A 255 12.67 -1.46 -10.55
N TYR A 256 13.89 -0.98 -10.25
CA TYR A 256 14.73 -1.55 -9.19
C TYR A 256 14.03 -1.56 -7.83
N SER A 257 13.45 -0.42 -7.46
CA SER A 257 12.78 -0.24 -6.16
C SER A 257 11.59 -1.19 -6.01
N THR A 258 10.77 -1.28 -7.03
CA THR A 258 9.61 -2.19 -7.08
C THR A 258 10.05 -3.64 -7.05
N ALA A 259 10.99 -4.04 -7.91
CA ALA A 259 11.49 -5.41 -7.96
C ALA A 259 12.18 -5.84 -6.66
N LEU A 260 12.90 -4.94 -5.97
CA LEU A 260 13.56 -5.23 -4.70
C LEU A 260 12.53 -5.56 -3.59
N VAL A 261 11.42 -4.83 -3.53
CA VAL A 261 10.35 -5.12 -2.57
C VAL A 261 9.61 -6.40 -2.94
N MET A 262 9.28 -6.60 -4.21
CA MET A 262 8.62 -7.82 -4.69
C MET A 262 9.46 -9.08 -4.47
N LEU A 263 10.79 -8.97 -4.63
CA LEU A 263 11.70 -10.10 -4.43
C LEU A 263 11.67 -10.61 -2.97
N ARG A 264 11.34 -9.76 -2.00
CA ARG A 264 11.15 -10.20 -0.60
C ARG A 264 9.99 -11.19 -0.49
N TYR A 265 8.85 -10.93 -1.15
CA TYR A 265 7.72 -11.87 -1.19
C TYR A 265 8.11 -13.21 -1.85
N ALA A 266 8.92 -13.15 -2.92
CA ALA A 266 9.43 -14.37 -3.55
C ALA A 266 10.39 -15.15 -2.64
N MET A 267 11.17 -14.47 -1.78
CA MET A 267 12.10 -15.10 -0.82
C MET A 267 11.39 -15.64 0.42
N ASP A 268 10.17 -15.25 0.70
CA ASP A 268 9.36 -15.82 1.79
C ASP A 268 8.61 -17.10 1.37
N GLY A 269 8.87 -17.59 0.14
CA GLY A 269 8.31 -18.83 -0.39
C GLY A 269 8.75 -20.09 0.37
N PRO A 270 8.09 -21.24 0.12
CA PRO A 270 8.26 -22.47 0.92
C PRO A 270 9.62 -23.15 0.75
N SER A 271 10.40 -22.83 -0.29
CA SER A 271 11.70 -23.45 -0.54
C SER A 271 12.85 -22.68 0.10
N ILE A 272 13.37 -23.21 1.19
CA ILE A 272 14.54 -22.64 1.89
C ILE A 272 15.75 -22.56 0.95
N SER A 273 15.97 -23.55 0.09
CA SER A 273 17.11 -23.57 -0.86
C SER A 273 17.00 -22.43 -1.89
N ASP A 274 15.81 -22.14 -2.41
CA ASP A 274 15.61 -21.07 -3.37
C ASP A 274 15.70 -19.70 -2.68
N ASN A 275 15.20 -19.58 -1.46
CA ASN A 275 15.32 -18.35 -0.66
C ASN A 275 16.80 -18.01 -0.38
N VAL A 276 17.59 -19.01 0.02
CA VAL A 276 19.05 -18.87 0.22
C VAL A 276 19.73 -18.53 -1.10
N TRP A 277 19.33 -19.16 -2.21
CA TRP A 277 19.88 -18.88 -3.53
C TRP A 277 19.60 -17.45 -3.98
N LEU A 278 18.34 -16.98 -3.92
CA LEU A 278 17.95 -15.62 -4.26
C LEU A 278 18.75 -14.60 -3.43
N ASN A 279 18.80 -14.80 -2.11
CA ASN A 279 19.49 -13.89 -1.20
C ASN A 279 21.02 -13.85 -1.45
N SER A 280 21.65 -14.99 -1.68
CA SER A 280 23.11 -15.06 -1.92
C SER A 280 23.53 -14.43 -3.25
N ASN A 281 22.60 -14.36 -4.23
CA ASN A 281 22.85 -13.78 -5.54
C ASN A 281 22.40 -12.31 -5.68
N LEU A 282 21.87 -11.70 -4.62
CA LEU A 282 21.61 -10.27 -4.61
C LEU A 282 22.89 -9.47 -4.88
N PRO A 283 22.84 -8.39 -5.69
CA PRO A 283 23.98 -7.49 -5.83
C PRO A 283 24.25 -6.77 -4.50
N LYS A 284 25.50 -6.32 -4.31
CA LYS A 284 25.91 -5.62 -3.05
C LYS A 284 24.97 -4.48 -2.71
N ARG A 285 24.59 -3.67 -3.70
CA ARG A 285 23.66 -2.53 -3.51
C ARG A 285 22.33 -2.97 -2.90
N ALA A 286 21.71 -4.00 -3.44
CA ALA A 286 20.43 -4.50 -2.92
C ALA A 286 20.55 -5.04 -1.48
N ARG A 287 21.64 -5.74 -1.16
CA ARG A 287 21.91 -6.17 0.22
C ARG A 287 22.09 -5.00 1.18
N ASP A 288 22.78 -3.94 0.73
CA ASP A 288 22.99 -2.75 1.54
C ASP A 288 21.67 -1.99 1.76
N ASP A 289 20.80 -1.88 0.75
CA ASP A 289 19.47 -1.28 0.86
C ASP A 289 18.54 -2.06 1.81
N LEU A 290 18.56 -3.41 1.76
CA LEU A 290 17.80 -4.26 2.69
C LEU A 290 18.34 -4.20 4.13
N ARG A 291 19.66 -4.10 4.30
CA ARG A 291 20.27 -3.86 5.63
C ARG A 291 19.86 -2.49 6.18
N ALA A 292 19.89 -1.45 5.35
CA ALA A 292 19.44 -0.12 5.76
C ALA A 292 17.98 -0.11 6.22
N LEU A 293 17.10 -0.91 5.57
CA LEU A 293 15.72 -1.12 6.04
C LEU A 293 15.67 -1.79 7.42
N SER A 294 16.45 -2.85 7.61
CA SER A 294 16.54 -3.52 8.91
C SER A 294 17.05 -2.60 10.01
N ASP A 295 18.04 -1.76 9.68
CA ASP A 295 18.60 -0.78 10.61
C ASP A 295 17.59 0.32 10.95
N ALA A 296 16.83 0.82 9.97
CA ALA A 296 15.76 1.78 10.19
C ALA A 296 14.66 1.19 11.09
N ASN A 297 14.22 -0.03 10.83
CA ASN A 297 13.25 -0.72 11.68
C ASN A 297 13.79 -0.86 13.12
N ARG A 298 15.02 -1.33 13.30
CA ARG A 298 15.64 -1.50 14.62
C ARG A 298 15.78 -0.16 15.37
N LYS A 299 16.05 0.92 14.65
CA LYS A 299 16.22 2.25 15.22
C LYS A 299 14.91 2.87 15.71
N TYR A 300 13.84 2.71 14.96
CA TYR A 300 12.60 3.47 15.19
C TYR A 300 11.46 2.63 15.75
N ARG A 301 11.39 1.33 15.48
CA ARG A 301 10.27 0.48 15.87
C ARG A 301 10.15 0.37 17.39
N VAL A 302 8.95 0.62 17.90
CA VAL A 302 8.57 0.40 19.30
C VAL A 302 7.75 -0.88 19.34
N GLU A 303 8.36 -1.99 19.75
CA GLU A 303 7.81 -3.34 19.60
C GLU A 303 6.38 -3.48 20.15
N PHE A 304 6.12 -3.04 21.38
CA PHE A 304 4.78 -3.08 21.98
C PHE A 304 3.74 -2.31 21.14
N VAL A 305 4.09 -1.12 20.67
CA VAL A 305 3.18 -0.27 19.89
C VAL A 305 2.92 -0.91 18.52
N SER A 306 3.96 -1.44 17.90
CA SER A 306 3.87 -2.14 16.62
C SER A 306 2.97 -3.38 16.69
N GLN A 307 3.10 -4.21 17.75
CA GLN A 307 2.23 -5.38 17.95
C GLN A 307 0.76 -4.98 18.12
N VAL A 308 0.49 -3.92 18.88
CA VAL A 308 -0.88 -3.40 19.03
C VAL A 308 -1.40 -2.87 17.70
N ALA A 309 -0.60 -2.11 16.96
CA ALA A 309 -0.97 -1.57 15.65
C ALA A 309 -1.25 -2.67 14.63
N THR A 310 -0.40 -3.69 14.54
CA THR A 310 -0.61 -4.86 13.66
C THR A 310 -1.92 -5.57 13.99
N LYS A 311 -2.20 -5.82 15.26
CA LYS A 311 -3.46 -6.47 15.68
C LYS A 311 -4.70 -5.62 15.37
N LEU A 312 -4.61 -4.31 15.54
CA LEU A 312 -5.69 -3.39 15.17
C LEU A 312 -5.92 -3.37 13.66
N ASN A 313 -4.84 -3.33 12.87
CA ASN A 313 -4.92 -3.36 11.41
C ASN A 313 -5.52 -4.69 10.91
N ASP A 314 -5.08 -5.83 11.43
CA ASP A 314 -5.64 -7.14 11.10
C ASP A 314 -7.14 -7.21 11.42
N THR A 315 -7.54 -6.73 12.61
CA THR A 315 -8.96 -6.66 13.02
C THR A 315 -9.75 -5.73 12.09
N TYR A 316 -9.18 -4.60 11.69
CA TYR A 316 -9.80 -3.65 10.77
C TYR A 316 -10.02 -4.28 9.38
N LEU A 317 -9.00 -4.90 8.80
CA LEU A 317 -9.09 -5.54 7.48
C LEU A 317 -10.15 -6.66 7.49
N LYS A 318 -10.16 -7.51 8.51
CA LYS A 318 -11.18 -8.56 8.68
C LYS A 318 -12.60 -7.97 8.83
N ALA A 319 -12.75 -6.86 9.53
CA ALA A 319 -14.03 -6.16 9.65
C ALA A 319 -14.51 -5.55 8.31
N GLN A 320 -13.61 -5.25 7.39
CA GLN A 320 -13.92 -4.81 6.02
C GLN A 320 -14.18 -5.98 5.04
N GLY A 321 -14.11 -7.23 5.50
CA GLY A 321 -14.34 -8.42 4.68
C GLY A 321 -13.08 -9.00 4.03
N VAL A 322 -11.89 -8.52 4.40
CA VAL A 322 -10.61 -9.10 3.99
C VAL A 322 -10.31 -10.29 4.91
N GLU A 323 -10.73 -11.49 4.50
CA GLU A 323 -10.64 -12.71 5.35
C GLU A 323 -9.21 -13.01 5.81
N LEU A 324 -8.24 -12.80 4.94
CA LEU A 324 -6.81 -13.03 5.23
C LEU A 324 -6.21 -11.97 6.18
N GLY A 325 -6.89 -10.83 6.39
CA GLY A 325 -6.34 -9.75 7.20
C GLY A 325 -5.02 -9.25 6.64
N THR A 326 -3.97 -9.23 7.47
CA THR A 326 -2.62 -8.79 7.05
C THR A 326 -1.92 -9.77 6.09
N ASP A 327 -2.35 -11.02 5.99
CA ASP A 327 -1.78 -11.98 5.03
C ASP A 327 -2.21 -11.68 3.58
N ASP A 328 -3.19 -10.78 3.37
CA ASP A 328 -3.61 -10.30 2.05
C ASP A 328 -2.49 -9.57 1.28
N TYR A 329 -1.47 -9.05 1.97
CA TYR A 329 -0.30 -8.47 1.30
C TYR A 329 0.45 -9.48 0.42
N GLU A 330 0.55 -10.74 0.85
CA GLU A 330 1.19 -11.81 0.07
C GLU A 330 0.35 -12.20 -1.16
N ARG A 331 -0.99 -12.12 -1.05
CA ARG A 331 -1.90 -12.34 -2.17
C ARG A 331 -1.59 -11.40 -3.33
N GLY A 332 -1.22 -10.14 -3.08
CA GLY A 332 -0.83 -9.17 -4.10
C GLY A 332 0.31 -9.65 -5.01
N PHE A 333 1.30 -10.35 -4.44
CA PHE A 333 2.38 -10.95 -5.23
C PHE A 333 1.89 -12.12 -6.10
N ARG A 334 0.98 -12.94 -5.59
CA ARG A 334 0.36 -14.02 -6.38
C ARG A 334 -0.48 -13.47 -7.54
N LEU A 335 -1.25 -12.42 -7.31
CA LEU A 335 -1.98 -11.70 -8.36
C LEU A 335 -1.04 -11.14 -9.43
N PHE A 336 0.12 -10.63 -9.02
CA PHE A 336 1.15 -10.18 -9.96
C PHE A 336 1.68 -11.34 -10.82
N VAL A 337 1.88 -12.54 -10.28
CA VAL A 337 2.29 -13.71 -11.07
C VAL A 337 1.25 -14.01 -12.18
N HIS A 338 -0.05 -13.90 -11.88
CA HIS A 338 -1.09 -13.99 -12.91
C HIS A 338 -0.99 -12.86 -13.94
N ALA A 339 -0.82 -11.60 -13.51
CA ALA A 339 -0.68 -10.44 -14.39
C ALA A 339 0.54 -10.59 -15.33
N PHE A 340 1.66 -11.07 -14.80
CA PHE A 340 2.85 -11.39 -15.61
C PHE A 340 2.57 -12.48 -16.64
N ARG A 341 1.93 -13.59 -16.26
CA ARG A 341 1.55 -14.67 -17.18
C ARG A 341 0.58 -14.20 -18.28
N LYS A 342 -0.25 -13.21 -17.96
CA LYS A 342 -1.13 -12.55 -18.94
C LYS A 342 -0.38 -11.57 -19.87
N GLY A 343 0.88 -11.31 -19.63
CA GLY A 343 1.69 -10.39 -20.45
C GLY A 343 1.48 -8.91 -20.14
N MET A 344 0.95 -8.58 -18.95
CA MET A 344 0.77 -7.17 -18.54
C MET A 344 2.09 -6.46 -18.27
N VAL A 345 3.15 -7.21 -17.98
CA VAL A 345 4.50 -6.69 -17.69
C VAL A 345 5.53 -7.58 -18.37
N GLU A 346 6.55 -6.96 -18.93
CA GLU A 346 7.73 -7.66 -19.44
C GLU A 346 8.82 -7.73 -18.37
N LEU A 347 9.30 -8.94 -18.10
CA LEU A 347 10.44 -9.17 -17.22
C LEU A 347 11.60 -9.75 -18.04
N PRO A 348 12.87 -9.49 -17.63
CA PRO A 348 14.03 -10.07 -18.28
C PRO A 348 14.00 -11.60 -18.19
N ALA A 349 14.88 -12.27 -18.97
CA ALA A 349 15.12 -13.70 -18.80
C ALA A 349 15.48 -14.01 -17.35
N PRO A 350 15.06 -15.17 -16.82
CA PRO A 350 15.32 -15.50 -15.42
C PRO A 350 16.84 -15.62 -15.14
N TYR A 351 17.24 -15.17 -13.96
CA TYR A 351 18.61 -15.43 -13.49
C TYR A 351 18.82 -16.95 -13.35
N PRO A 352 19.96 -17.50 -13.77
CA PRO A 352 20.17 -18.94 -13.72
C PRO A 352 19.91 -19.50 -12.32
N SER A 353 19.13 -20.57 -12.26
CA SER A 353 18.87 -21.31 -11.03
C SER A 353 20.13 -22.00 -10.50
N MET A 354 20.08 -22.44 -9.25
CA MET A 354 21.17 -23.22 -8.65
C MET A 354 21.49 -24.48 -9.46
N ALA A 355 20.45 -25.18 -9.97
CA ALA A 355 20.61 -26.39 -10.77
C ALA A 355 21.27 -26.11 -12.13
N GLU A 356 20.90 -25.01 -12.80
CA GLU A 356 21.50 -24.61 -14.07
C GLU A 356 22.97 -24.21 -13.89
N LYS A 357 23.30 -23.39 -12.90
CA LYS A 357 24.71 -23.05 -12.59
C LYS A 357 25.56 -24.27 -12.23
N LYS A 358 24.99 -25.24 -11.52
CA LYS A 358 25.69 -26.49 -11.25
C LYS A 358 25.97 -27.27 -12.52
N ARG A 359 24.97 -27.38 -13.44
CA ARG A 359 25.15 -28.04 -14.75
C ARG A 359 26.21 -27.34 -15.59
N GLU A 360 26.21 -26.01 -15.64
CA GLU A 360 27.23 -25.21 -16.33
C GLU A 360 28.63 -25.47 -15.77
N ALA A 361 28.76 -25.45 -14.42
CA ALA A 361 30.03 -25.71 -13.75
C ALA A 361 30.54 -27.15 -14.03
N ASP A 362 29.65 -28.13 -14.02
CA ASP A 362 30.02 -29.54 -14.29
C ASP A 362 30.39 -29.74 -15.80
N ALA A 363 29.72 -29.03 -16.71
CA ALA A 363 30.05 -29.02 -18.13
C ALA A 363 31.45 -28.39 -18.37
N LEU A 364 31.73 -27.25 -17.72
CA LEU A 364 33.06 -26.62 -17.79
C LEU A 364 34.17 -27.48 -17.25
N LYS A 365 33.94 -28.22 -16.15
CA LYS A 365 34.92 -29.19 -15.61
C LYS A 365 35.20 -30.34 -16.57
N LYS A 366 34.17 -30.83 -17.29
CA LYS A 366 34.33 -31.90 -18.28
C LYS A 366 35.02 -31.42 -19.56
N ALA A 367 34.90 -30.14 -19.91
CA ALA A 367 35.52 -29.55 -21.09
C ALA A 367 36.96 -29.05 -20.85
N ALA A 368 37.41 -28.96 -19.59
CA ALA A 368 38.78 -28.59 -19.27
C ALA A 368 39.72 -29.71 -19.72
N PRO A 369 40.75 -29.44 -20.56
CA PRO A 369 41.70 -30.46 -20.97
C PRO A 369 42.48 -30.96 -19.74
N ASP A 370 42.61 -32.30 -19.62
CA ASP A 370 43.47 -32.95 -18.62
C ASP A 370 44.86 -32.29 -18.68
N LYS A 371 45.17 -31.49 -17.71
CA LYS A 371 46.56 -31.04 -17.48
C LYS A 371 47.37 -32.25 -17.01
N LYS A 372 47.92 -32.98 -17.96
CA LYS A 372 49.02 -33.89 -17.71
C LYS A 372 50.34 -33.15 -17.53
#